data_6c07f3cfc09f4d980e9e3850a6389cfe
#
_entry.id   6c07f3cfc09f4d980e9e3850a6389cfe
#
_cell.length_a   1.000
_cell.length_b   1.000
_cell.length_c   1.000
_cell.angle_alpha   90.00
_cell.angle_beta   90.00
_cell.angle_gamma   90.00
#
_symmetry.space_group_name_H-M   'P 1'
#
loop_
_entity.id
_entity.type
_entity.pdbx_description
1 polymer ?
#
loop_
_entity_poly.entity_id
_entity_poly.type
_entity_poly.pdbx_seq_one_letter_code
_entity_poly.pdbx_strand_id
1 'polypeptide(L)'
;MRQMEAKMATKVLVKECQYAEFKQSWQDEYLKWICAFANTEGGSLFVGVDDKGYVCGVKNAHKLSEDIPNKIRNTMGVICEMRLLNAGGLDYFEIKVDKYPVPISYRGRYYKRSGSTVQELNGVEINRLTLFMQGRTWDSVPVPGISTKELDHGALKLFREKAVESQRLDKKAAGVSVQNLLQNLRCTEGSHLTRAAMMCFHPDPESWVTGAYIKIGFFATEADILYQDEIHGPLLIQVERAMDLIFTKYMKALVSYEGINRQERFFFPPDAFRELLLNAVVHKDYTETTPIQIKIYSDRIWMWNPGNMPEEVKVRDLFKKHVSKPRNPNIANVFFKSGYVESWGRGYYNIELACEETDSKLPKPKAEFGGLTVECRASDQYKELASKWNIGGVNRTINPPINPSINPPINKTQQVLLDLVKENNNYTYDDLASLTNKHRDTVRENLKKLQELGLIRRVGARKNGHWEIIEK
;
A
#
# COMPACT_ATOMS: atom_id res chain seq x y z
N MET A 1 -58.29 6.43 -47.54
CA MET A 1 -57.88 6.18 -46.15
C MET A 1 -56.70 5.22 -46.19
N ARG A 2 -55.47 5.73 -46.07
CA ARG A 2 -54.26 4.88 -45.90
C ARG A 2 -54.07 4.71 -44.40
N GLN A 3 -54.33 3.49 -43.90
CA GLN A 3 -53.96 3.10 -42.56
C GLN A 3 -52.41 3.12 -42.49
N MET A 4 -51.84 4.06 -41.76
CA MET A 4 -50.48 3.95 -41.26
C MET A 4 -50.50 2.95 -40.11
N GLU A 5 -50.14 1.70 -40.40
CA GLU A 5 -49.77 0.73 -39.38
C GLU A 5 -48.56 1.30 -38.61
N ALA A 6 -48.77 1.65 -37.37
CA ALA A 6 -47.69 1.99 -36.44
C ALA A 6 -46.85 0.74 -36.24
N LYS A 7 -45.69 0.64 -36.93
CA LYS A 7 -44.70 -0.40 -36.67
C LYS A 7 -44.35 -0.32 -35.18
N MET A 8 -44.80 -1.32 -34.40
CA MET A 8 -44.34 -1.46 -33.02
C MET A 8 -42.80 -1.55 -33.03
N ALA A 9 -42.13 -0.55 -32.48
CA ALA A 9 -40.69 -0.53 -32.41
C ALA A 9 -40.23 -1.67 -31.48
N THR A 10 -39.57 -2.66 -32.04
CA THR A 10 -39.06 -3.81 -31.30
C THR A 10 -37.83 -3.41 -30.48
N LYS A 11 -37.81 -3.76 -29.17
CA LYS A 11 -36.74 -3.44 -28.28
C LYS A 11 -35.85 -4.67 -28.01
N VAL A 12 -34.55 -4.48 -27.99
CA VAL A 12 -33.59 -5.51 -27.53
C VAL A 12 -33.76 -5.72 -26.03
N LEU A 13 -33.71 -6.96 -25.55
CA LEU A 13 -33.95 -7.33 -24.15
C LEU A 13 -32.81 -6.93 -23.18
N VAL A 14 -31.68 -6.53 -23.73
CA VAL A 14 -30.48 -6.12 -22.98
C VAL A 14 -30.46 -4.60 -22.81
N LYS A 15 -29.85 -4.10 -21.75
CA LYS A 15 -29.54 -2.65 -21.53
C LYS A 15 -28.05 -2.43 -21.70
N GLU A 16 -27.66 -1.22 -22.10
CA GLU A 16 -26.25 -0.82 -22.07
C GLU A 16 -25.65 -1.01 -20.67
N CYS A 17 -24.50 -1.68 -20.60
CA CYS A 17 -23.80 -2.01 -19.37
C CYS A 17 -22.34 -2.39 -19.67
N GLN A 18 -21.67 -2.93 -18.67
CA GLN A 18 -20.30 -3.44 -18.80
C GLN A 18 -20.11 -4.40 -19.98
N TYR A 19 -21.15 -5.20 -20.33
CA TYR A 19 -21.11 -6.29 -21.31
C TYR A 19 -21.90 -6.02 -22.59
N ALA A 20 -22.54 -4.87 -22.71
CA ALA A 20 -23.38 -4.54 -23.86
C ALA A 20 -23.28 -3.05 -24.21
N GLU A 21 -23.21 -2.76 -25.49
CA GLU A 21 -23.18 -1.42 -26.07
C GLU A 21 -24.06 -1.34 -27.30
N PHE A 22 -24.74 -0.21 -27.53
CA PHE A 22 -25.64 0.02 -28.67
C PHE A 22 -25.06 1.09 -29.59
N LYS A 23 -25.25 0.90 -30.90
CA LYS A 23 -24.88 1.86 -31.95
C LYS A 23 -25.91 1.80 -33.07
N GLN A 24 -26.39 2.98 -33.46
CA GLN A 24 -27.42 3.08 -34.52
C GLN A 24 -26.91 2.67 -35.92
N SER A 25 -25.62 2.89 -36.17
CA SER A 25 -24.98 2.53 -37.44
C SER A 25 -23.54 2.09 -37.16
N TRP A 26 -22.89 1.46 -38.16
CA TRP A 26 -21.47 1.10 -38.04
C TRP A 26 -20.57 2.27 -38.35
N GLN A 27 -19.55 2.46 -37.51
CA GLN A 27 -18.41 3.33 -37.75
C GLN A 27 -17.12 2.62 -37.30
N ASP A 28 -16.04 2.78 -38.09
CA ASP A 28 -14.77 2.08 -37.81
C ASP A 28 -14.16 2.44 -36.45
N GLU A 29 -14.47 3.63 -35.89
CA GLU A 29 -14.04 4.00 -34.54
C GLU A 29 -14.63 3.12 -33.44
N TYR A 30 -15.72 2.39 -33.72
CA TYR A 30 -16.29 1.47 -32.73
C TYR A 30 -15.43 0.22 -32.49
N LEU A 31 -14.38 0.01 -33.29
CA LEU A 31 -13.35 -0.97 -33.01
C LEU A 31 -12.70 -0.78 -31.65
N LYS A 32 -12.72 0.44 -31.08
CA LYS A 32 -12.26 0.67 -29.71
C LYS A 32 -13.13 -0.02 -28.65
N TRP A 33 -14.45 -0.19 -28.88
CA TRP A 33 -15.33 -0.98 -28.00
C TRP A 33 -15.00 -2.46 -28.07
N ILE A 34 -14.75 -2.97 -29.28
CA ILE A 34 -14.31 -4.35 -29.51
C ILE A 34 -12.99 -4.61 -28.75
N CYS A 35 -12.02 -3.71 -28.89
CA CYS A 35 -10.77 -3.75 -28.14
C CYS A 35 -11.03 -3.75 -26.61
N ALA A 36 -11.91 -2.88 -26.13
CA ALA A 36 -12.23 -2.76 -24.72
C ALA A 36 -12.93 -4.01 -24.18
N PHE A 37 -13.84 -4.64 -24.92
CA PHE A 37 -14.46 -5.92 -24.57
C PHE A 37 -13.41 -7.02 -24.47
N ALA A 38 -12.53 -7.16 -25.47
CA ALA A 38 -11.46 -8.15 -25.49
C ALA A 38 -10.51 -8.03 -24.29
N ASN A 39 -10.25 -6.81 -23.84
CA ASN A 39 -9.39 -6.50 -22.70
C ASN A 39 -10.08 -6.54 -21.33
N THR A 40 -11.39 -6.79 -21.29
CA THR A 40 -12.14 -6.82 -20.01
C THR A 40 -12.73 -8.23 -19.82
N GLU A 41 -14.02 -8.37 -19.73
CA GLU A 41 -14.69 -9.66 -19.50
C GLU A 41 -15.47 -10.15 -20.75
N GLY A 42 -15.16 -9.59 -21.92
CA GLY A 42 -15.94 -9.79 -23.12
C GLY A 42 -17.21 -8.94 -23.17
N GLY A 43 -18.03 -9.13 -24.19
CA GLY A 43 -19.30 -8.43 -24.34
C GLY A 43 -19.83 -8.42 -25.76
N SER A 44 -20.99 -7.76 -25.97
CA SER A 44 -21.66 -7.64 -27.24
C SER A 44 -21.84 -6.17 -27.66
N LEU A 45 -21.46 -5.87 -28.91
CA LEU A 45 -21.76 -4.61 -29.56
C LEU A 45 -22.96 -4.82 -30.49
N PHE A 46 -24.06 -4.10 -30.26
CA PHE A 46 -25.25 -4.14 -31.09
C PHE A 46 -25.23 -2.96 -32.06
N VAL A 47 -25.31 -3.24 -33.36
CA VAL A 47 -25.30 -2.25 -34.43
C VAL A 47 -26.64 -2.24 -35.14
N GLY A 48 -27.27 -1.09 -35.29
CA GLY A 48 -28.66 -0.93 -35.77
C GLY A 48 -29.64 -0.80 -34.59
N VAL A 49 -29.16 -0.40 -33.39
CA VAL A 49 -29.94 -0.22 -32.16
C VAL A 49 -29.65 1.17 -31.60
N ASP A 50 -30.68 1.87 -31.21
CA ASP A 50 -30.54 3.20 -30.55
C ASP A 50 -30.18 3.09 -29.03
N ASP A 51 -29.80 4.21 -28.42
CA ASP A 51 -29.39 4.27 -27.00
C ASP A 51 -30.51 3.85 -26.02
N LYS A 52 -31.78 3.80 -26.49
CA LYS A 52 -32.92 3.31 -25.72
C LYS A 52 -33.17 1.81 -25.91
N GLY A 53 -32.41 1.17 -26.79
CA GLY A 53 -32.49 -0.23 -27.10
C GLY A 53 -33.52 -0.57 -28.18
N TYR A 54 -34.06 0.40 -28.93
CA TYR A 54 -34.96 0.14 -30.05
C TYR A 54 -34.17 -0.14 -31.31
N VAL A 55 -34.63 -1.17 -32.06
CA VAL A 55 -34.02 -1.55 -33.33
C VAL A 55 -34.39 -0.51 -34.39
N CYS A 56 -33.39 0.18 -34.94
CA CYS A 56 -33.50 1.16 -36.00
C CYS A 56 -33.04 0.61 -37.37
N GLY A 57 -32.36 -0.55 -37.34
CA GLY A 57 -31.89 -1.26 -38.53
C GLY A 57 -30.61 -0.71 -39.14
N VAL A 58 -29.91 -1.52 -39.91
CA VAL A 58 -28.72 -1.15 -40.66
C VAL A 58 -28.94 -1.13 -42.16
N LYS A 59 -28.28 -0.22 -42.87
CA LYS A 59 -28.23 -0.23 -44.33
C LYS A 59 -27.10 -1.16 -44.79
N ASN A 60 -27.31 -1.86 -45.95
CA ASN A 60 -26.30 -2.74 -46.55
C ASN A 60 -25.82 -3.86 -45.60
N ALA A 61 -26.77 -4.51 -44.86
CA ALA A 61 -26.46 -5.56 -43.88
C ALA A 61 -25.56 -6.65 -44.45
N HIS A 62 -25.82 -7.16 -45.67
CA HIS A 62 -25.01 -8.20 -46.30
C HIS A 62 -23.54 -7.80 -46.42
N LYS A 63 -23.25 -6.61 -46.93
CA LYS A 63 -21.87 -6.12 -47.06
C LYS A 63 -21.19 -5.91 -45.66
N LEU A 64 -21.91 -5.36 -44.71
CA LEU A 64 -21.38 -5.18 -43.36
C LEU A 64 -21.08 -6.49 -42.64
N SER A 65 -21.86 -7.55 -42.90
CA SER A 65 -21.62 -8.87 -42.30
C SER A 65 -20.29 -9.50 -42.72
N GLU A 66 -19.76 -9.14 -43.90
CA GLU A 66 -18.44 -9.55 -44.36
C GLU A 66 -17.33 -8.58 -43.97
N ASP A 67 -17.59 -7.27 -44.10
CA ASP A 67 -16.57 -6.24 -43.88
C ASP A 67 -16.18 -6.10 -42.42
N ILE A 68 -17.13 -6.16 -41.49
CA ILE A 68 -16.87 -5.91 -40.05
C ILE A 68 -15.97 -6.98 -39.45
N PRO A 69 -16.23 -8.27 -39.54
CA PRO A 69 -15.35 -9.31 -39.00
C PRO A 69 -13.94 -9.25 -39.57
N ASN A 70 -13.82 -9.00 -40.89
CA ASN A 70 -12.52 -8.84 -41.54
C ASN A 70 -11.75 -7.63 -41.01
N LYS A 71 -12.42 -6.48 -40.80
CA LYS A 71 -11.80 -5.30 -40.21
C LYS A 71 -11.31 -5.56 -38.77
N ILE A 72 -12.16 -6.19 -37.95
CA ILE A 72 -11.81 -6.55 -36.57
C ILE A 72 -10.55 -7.41 -36.54
N ARG A 73 -10.55 -8.49 -37.33
CA ARG A 73 -9.42 -9.41 -37.44
C ARG A 73 -8.16 -8.76 -37.97
N ASN A 74 -8.24 -8.00 -39.05
CA ASN A 74 -7.09 -7.41 -39.73
C ASN A 74 -6.46 -6.24 -38.87
N THR A 75 -7.29 -5.55 -38.07
CA THR A 75 -6.81 -4.41 -37.27
C THR A 75 -6.29 -4.84 -35.93
N MET A 76 -6.84 -5.87 -35.31
CA MET A 76 -6.56 -6.21 -33.89
C MET A 76 -6.23 -7.70 -33.68
N GLY A 77 -6.36 -8.54 -34.68
CA GLY A 77 -6.21 -9.99 -34.52
C GLY A 77 -7.34 -10.68 -33.73
N VAL A 78 -8.40 -9.94 -33.42
CA VAL A 78 -9.54 -10.43 -32.64
C VAL A 78 -10.49 -11.21 -33.56
N ILE A 79 -10.95 -12.37 -33.09
CA ILE A 79 -12.02 -13.13 -33.72
C ILE A 79 -13.30 -12.87 -32.93
N CYS A 80 -14.36 -12.46 -33.60
CA CYS A 80 -15.67 -12.22 -33.00
C CYS A 80 -16.73 -13.11 -33.59
N GLU A 81 -17.77 -13.42 -32.84
CA GLU A 81 -18.99 -14.02 -33.34
C GLU A 81 -19.93 -12.89 -33.78
N MET A 82 -20.29 -12.87 -35.06
CA MET A 82 -21.21 -11.88 -35.60
C MET A 82 -22.52 -12.55 -36.03
N ARG A 83 -23.62 -12.06 -35.51
CA ARG A 83 -24.98 -12.55 -35.81
C ARG A 83 -25.79 -11.45 -36.49
N LEU A 84 -26.35 -11.76 -37.65
CA LEU A 84 -27.38 -10.92 -38.27
C LEU A 84 -28.72 -11.32 -37.67
N LEU A 85 -29.40 -10.37 -37.07
CA LEU A 85 -30.69 -10.53 -36.41
C LEU A 85 -31.74 -9.66 -37.11
N ASN A 86 -33.01 -10.08 -37.10
CA ASN A 86 -34.11 -9.31 -37.66
C ASN A 86 -35.21 -9.10 -36.63
N ALA A 87 -35.69 -7.85 -36.51
CA ALA A 87 -36.78 -7.49 -35.62
C ALA A 87 -37.68 -6.46 -36.31
N GLY A 88 -38.95 -6.79 -36.44
CA GLY A 88 -39.94 -5.92 -37.11
C GLY A 88 -39.59 -5.61 -38.58
N GLY A 89 -38.87 -6.51 -39.29
CA GLY A 89 -38.41 -6.30 -40.65
C GLY A 89 -37.20 -5.40 -40.80
N LEU A 90 -36.49 -5.10 -39.68
CA LEU A 90 -35.27 -4.35 -39.66
C LEU A 90 -34.10 -5.26 -39.25
N ASP A 91 -33.05 -5.27 -40.04
CA ASP A 91 -31.84 -6.04 -39.79
C ASP A 91 -30.92 -5.28 -38.89
N TYR A 92 -30.34 -5.96 -37.89
CA TYR A 92 -29.34 -5.42 -36.97
C TYR A 92 -28.31 -6.50 -36.61
N PHE A 93 -27.16 -6.12 -36.10
CA PHE A 93 -26.10 -7.04 -35.75
C PHE A 93 -25.88 -7.12 -34.25
N GLU A 94 -25.56 -8.32 -33.78
CA GLU A 94 -24.84 -8.57 -32.54
C GLU A 94 -23.43 -9.02 -32.88
N ILE A 95 -22.44 -8.29 -32.40
CA ILE A 95 -21.00 -8.61 -32.50
C ILE A 95 -20.52 -9.00 -31.10
N LYS A 96 -20.40 -10.29 -30.85
CA LYS A 96 -19.95 -10.84 -29.57
C LYS A 96 -18.45 -11.04 -29.60
N VAL A 97 -17.79 -10.55 -28.54
CA VAL A 97 -16.35 -10.62 -28.32
C VAL A 97 -16.09 -11.30 -26.99
N ASP A 98 -15.29 -12.36 -27.01
CA ASP A 98 -14.85 -13.02 -25.80
C ASP A 98 -13.64 -12.29 -25.21
N LYS A 99 -13.39 -12.47 -23.89
CA LYS A 99 -12.18 -12.02 -23.23
C LYS A 99 -10.96 -12.69 -23.85
N TYR A 100 -9.95 -11.90 -24.17
CA TYR A 100 -8.69 -12.42 -24.71
C TYR A 100 -7.67 -12.67 -23.60
N PRO A 101 -6.78 -13.67 -23.77
CA PRO A 101 -5.74 -14.00 -22.80
C PRO A 101 -4.51 -13.09 -22.87
N VAL A 102 -4.47 -12.16 -23.82
CA VAL A 102 -3.39 -11.18 -24.02
C VAL A 102 -3.97 -9.81 -24.26
N PRO A 103 -3.25 -8.73 -23.88
CA PRO A 103 -3.71 -7.38 -24.15
C PRO A 103 -3.87 -7.10 -25.65
N ILE A 104 -5.03 -6.63 -26.03
CA ILE A 104 -5.36 -6.25 -27.41
C ILE A 104 -5.23 -4.74 -27.56
N SER A 105 -4.57 -4.29 -28.64
CA SER A 105 -4.48 -2.87 -28.97
C SER A 105 -5.29 -2.53 -30.23
N TYR A 106 -5.86 -1.34 -30.24
CA TYR A 106 -6.44 -0.70 -31.42
C TYR A 106 -5.62 0.53 -31.79
N ARG A 107 -4.99 0.52 -32.94
CA ARG A 107 -4.08 1.60 -33.42
C ARG A 107 -3.00 1.99 -32.40
N GLY A 108 -2.38 0.97 -31.75
CA GLY A 108 -1.34 1.15 -30.76
C GLY A 108 -1.82 1.65 -29.38
N ARG A 109 -3.13 1.80 -29.16
CA ARG A 109 -3.73 2.18 -27.88
C ARG A 109 -4.51 1.02 -27.28
N TYR A 110 -4.54 0.95 -25.98
CA TYR A 110 -5.25 -0.10 -25.24
C TYR A 110 -6.47 0.51 -24.56
N TYR A 111 -7.59 -0.20 -24.62
CA TYR A 111 -8.85 0.24 -24.05
C TYR A 111 -9.44 -0.82 -23.13
N LYS A 112 -10.15 -0.41 -22.11
CA LYS A 112 -10.97 -1.28 -21.23
C LYS A 112 -12.39 -0.73 -21.08
N ARG A 113 -13.33 -1.60 -20.70
CA ARG A 113 -14.67 -1.19 -20.25
C ARG A 113 -14.65 -0.80 -18.77
N SER A 114 -15.36 0.27 -18.44
CA SER A 114 -15.67 0.67 -17.07
C SER A 114 -17.14 1.08 -17.03
N GLY A 115 -17.99 0.17 -16.58
CA GLY A 115 -19.43 0.31 -16.75
C GLY A 115 -19.84 0.40 -18.22
N SER A 116 -20.59 1.42 -18.62
CA SER A 116 -20.98 1.69 -20.01
C SER A 116 -19.95 2.53 -20.78
N THR A 117 -18.78 2.86 -20.20
CA THR A 117 -17.77 3.70 -20.86
C THR A 117 -16.57 2.91 -21.34
N VAL A 118 -15.85 3.46 -22.32
CA VAL A 118 -14.56 2.96 -22.80
C VAL A 118 -13.47 3.91 -22.31
N GLN A 119 -12.48 3.38 -21.61
CA GLN A 119 -11.34 4.13 -21.09
C GLN A 119 -10.06 3.69 -21.79
N GLU A 120 -9.23 4.65 -22.20
CA GLU A 120 -7.89 4.40 -22.71
C GLU A 120 -6.96 4.13 -21.54
N LEU A 121 -6.11 3.08 -21.63
CA LEU A 121 -5.18 2.70 -20.60
C LEU A 121 -3.85 3.44 -20.74
N ASN A 122 -3.31 3.94 -19.64
CA ASN A 122 -1.94 4.47 -19.57
C ASN A 122 -0.91 3.33 -19.39
N GLY A 123 0.39 3.66 -19.44
CA GLY A 123 1.47 2.67 -19.36
C GLY A 123 1.42 1.77 -18.12
N VAL A 124 1.06 2.33 -16.96
CA VAL A 124 0.93 1.57 -15.69
C VAL A 124 -0.23 0.59 -15.76
N GLU A 125 -1.37 1.04 -16.28
CA GLU A 125 -2.56 0.21 -16.46
C GLU A 125 -2.36 -0.90 -17.47
N ILE A 126 -1.61 -0.65 -18.56
CA ILE A 126 -1.23 -1.66 -19.55
C ILE A 126 -0.37 -2.75 -18.90
N ASN A 127 0.66 -2.38 -18.12
CA ASN A 127 1.49 -3.34 -17.39
C ASN A 127 0.65 -4.18 -16.42
N ARG A 128 -0.28 -3.55 -15.70
CA ARG A 128 -1.19 -4.24 -14.79
C ARG A 128 -2.11 -5.22 -15.55
N LEU A 129 -2.67 -4.79 -16.67
CA LEU A 129 -3.50 -5.65 -17.53
C LEU A 129 -2.69 -6.85 -18.04
N THR A 130 -1.45 -6.63 -18.48
CA THR A 130 -0.57 -7.71 -18.98
C THR A 130 -0.30 -8.75 -17.89
N LEU A 131 0.08 -8.32 -16.69
CA LEU A 131 0.32 -9.22 -15.56
C LEU A 131 -0.96 -9.99 -15.19
N PHE A 132 -2.09 -9.30 -15.12
CA PHE A 132 -3.38 -9.91 -14.78
C PHE A 132 -3.77 -11.00 -15.80
N MET A 133 -3.62 -10.75 -17.09
CA MET A 133 -3.91 -11.74 -18.15
C MET A 133 -2.97 -12.94 -18.12
N GLN A 134 -1.73 -12.76 -17.64
CA GLN A 134 -0.79 -13.85 -17.39
C GLN A 134 -1.05 -14.61 -16.07
N GLY A 135 -2.07 -14.23 -15.31
CA GLY A 135 -2.33 -14.79 -13.98
C GLY A 135 -1.27 -14.42 -12.96
N ARG A 136 -0.53 -13.31 -13.17
CA ARG A 136 0.54 -12.82 -12.32
C ARG A 136 0.12 -11.57 -11.55
N THR A 137 0.76 -11.36 -10.41
CA THR A 137 0.65 -10.14 -9.62
C THR A 137 1.96 -9.36 -9.66
N TRP A 138 1.92 -8.07 -9.33
CA TRP A 138 3.10 -7.21 -9.35
C TRP A 138 4.25 -7.79 -8.52
N ASP A 139 3.94 -8.32 -7.35
CA ASP A 139 4.91 -8.86 -6.39
C ASP A 139 5.47 -10.24 -6.76
N SER A 140 4.84 -10.94 -7.72
CA SER A 140 5.32 -12.23 -8.23
C SER A 140 6.37 -12.12 -9.35
N VAL A 141 6.62 -10.92 -9.87
CA VAL A 141 7.58 -10.70 -10.95
C VAL A 141 9.00 -10.93 -10.47
N PRO A 142 9.81 -11.75 -11.16
CA PRO A 142 11.21 -11.96 -10.82
C PRO A 142 12.05 -10.69 -11.01
N VAL A 143 13.03 -10.49 -10.12
CA VAL A 143 13.97 -9.37 -10.16
C VAL A 143 15.34 -9.90 -10.53
N PRO A 144 15.89 -9.51 -11.69
CA PRO A 144 17.24 -9.93 -12.06
C PRO A 144 18.29 -9.23 -11.18
N GLY A 145 19.43 -9.91 -10.99
CA GLY A 145 20.59 -9.32 -10.33
C GLY A 145 20.57 -9.31 -8.80
N ILE A 146 19.54 -9.90 -8.16
CA ILE A 146 19.49 -10.06 -6.70
C ILE A 146 19.67 -11.53 -6.33
N SER A 147 20.55 -11.80 -5.39
CA SER A 147 20.80 -13.13 -4.83
C SER A 147 20.36 -13.21 -3.35
N THR A 148 20.25 -14.43 -2.82
CA THR A 148 19.96 -14.63 -1.40
C THR A 148 21.02 -14.09 -0.44
N LYS A 149 22.23 -13.83 -0.95
CA LYS A 149 23.35 -13.29 -0.15
C LYS A 149 23.19 -11.80 0.17
N GLU A 150 22.38 -11.09 -0.63
CA GLU A 150 22.13 -9.66 -0.47
C GLU A 150 20.94 -9.38 0.45
N LEU A 151 20.23 -10.42 0.89
CA LEU A 151 19.07 -10.26 1.77
C LEU A 151 19.51 -9.93 3.20
N ASP A 152 18.70 -9.11 3.88
CA ASP A 152 18.92 -8.66 5.24
C ASP A 152 18.76 -9.81 6.24
N HIS A 153 19.83 -10.10 6.98
CA HIS A 153 19.82 -11.16 7.98
C HIS A 153 18.89 -10.87 9.15
N GLY A 154 18.69 -9.61 9.50
CA GLY A 154 17.77 -9.17 10.56
C GLY A 154 16.32 -9.44 10.17
N ALA A 155 15.93 -9.10 8.94
CA ALA A 155 14.59 -9.36 8.41
C ALA A 155 14.30 -10.87 8.29
N LEU A 156 15.28 -11.66 7.83
CA LEU A 156 15.15 -13.12 7.77
C LEU A 156 15.03 -13.74 9.16
N LYS A 157 15.81 -13.25 10.13
CA LYS A 157 15.75 -13.68 11.53
C LYS A 157 14.41 -13.32 12.14
N LEU A 158 13.97 -12.08 12.00
CA LEU A 158 12.67 -11.61 12.48
C LEU A 158 11.52 -12.46 11.92
N PHE A 159 11.53 -12.70 10.59
CA PHE A 159 10.53 -13.58 9.98
C PHE A 159 10.47 -14.95 10.64
N ARG A 160 11.63 -15.60 10.83
CA ARG A 160 11.71 -16.96 11.43
C ARG A 160 11.21 -16.98 12.86
N GLU A 161 11.60 -16.00 13.66
CA GLU A 161 11.17 -15.89 15.05
C GLU A 161 9.66 -15.70 15.14
N LYS A 162 9.11 -14.76 14.39
CA LYS A 162 7.68 -14.48 14.34
C LYS A 162 6.85 -15.65 13.80
N ALA A 163 7.34 -16.35 12.77
CA ALA A 163 6.66 -17.51 12.20
C ALA A 163 6.57 -18.70 13.18
N VAL A 164 7.59 -18.89 14.02
CA VAL A 164 7.60 -19.91 15.07
C VAL A 164 6.74 -19.47 16.26
N GLU A 165 6.85 -18.22 16.69
CA GLU A 165 6.05 -17.64 17.79
C GLU A 165 4.55 -17.76 17.51
N SER A 166 4.13 -17.42 16.29
CA SER A 166 2.74 -17.52 15.85
C SER A 166 2.27 -18.93 15.49
N GLN A 167 3.15 -19.94 15.62
CA GLN A 167 2.88 -21.34 15.25
C GLN A 167 2.50 -21.55 13.77
N ARG A 168 2.82 -20.59 12.89
CA ARG A 168 2.59 -20.70 11.44
C ARG A 168 3.62 -21.59 10.75
N LEU A 169 4.82 -21.66 11.32
CA LEU A 169 5.86 -22.61 10.94
C LEU A 169 6.41 -23.29 12.20
N ASP A 170 6.71 -24.58 12.11
CA ASP A 170 7.49 -25.25 13.15
C ASP A 170 8.98 -24.86 13.05
N LYS A 171 9.75 -25.13 14.12
CA LYS A 171 11.19 -24.81 14.18
C LYS A 171 11.99 -25.42 13.04
N LYS A 172 11.63 -26.62 12.57
CA LYS A 172 12.31 -27.32 11.48
C LYS A 172 12.03 -26.63 10.14
N ALA A 173 10.76 -26.30 9.87
CA ALA A 173 10.36 -25.58 8.65
C ALA A 173 10.94 -24.15 8.63
N ALA A 174 11.01 -23.47 9.77
CA ALA A 174 11.65 -22.15 9.86
C ALA A 174 13.18 -22.22 9.75
N GLY A 175 13.81 -23.34 10.12
CA GLY A 175 15.27 -23.53 10.12
C GLY A 175 15.90 -23.95 8.80
N VAL A 176 15.12 -24.12 7.72
CA VAL A 176 15.63 -24.51 6.40
C VAL A 176 16.57 -23.43 5.80
N SER A 177 17.33 -23.79 4.76
CA SER A 177 18.15 -22.80 4.04
C SER A 177 17.32 -21.60 3.57
N VAL A 178 17.95 -20.45 3.40
CA VAL A 178 17.26 -19.23 2.91
C VAL A 178 16.60 -19.49 1.55
N GLN A 179 17.28 -20.22 0.66
CA GLN A 179 16.74 -20.59 -0.64
C GLN A 179 15.43 -21.40 -0.51
N ASN A 180 15.44 -22.44 0.31
CA ASN A 180 14.26 -23.27 0.52
C ASN A 180 13.13 -22.51 1.24
N LEU A 181 13.48 -21.64 2.18
CA LEU A 181 12.50 -20.76 2.85
C LEU A 181 11.77 -19.89 1.83
N LEU A 182 12.51 -19.21 0.96
CA LEU A 182 11.94 -18.31 -0.06
C LEU A 182 11.10 -19.08 -1.10
N GLN A 183 11.52 -20.31 -1.46
CA GLN A 183 10.70 -21.18 -2.32
C GLN A 183 9.36 -21.53 -1.66
N ASN A 184 9.39 -21.93 -0.38
CA ASN A 184 8.18 -22.26 0.39
C ASN A 184 7.25 -21.04 0.53
N LEU A 185 7.81 -19.83 0.55
CA LEU A 185 7.07 -18.56 0.60
C LEU A 185 6.58 -18.09 -0.77
N ARG A 186 6.88 -18.79 -1.87
CA ARG A 186 6.61 -18.38 -3.25
C ARG A 186 7.28 -17.04 -3.60
N CYS A 187 8.45 -16.83 -3.01
CA CYS A 187 9.28 -15.65 -3.22
C CYS A 187 10.38 -15.87 -4.26
N THR A 188 10.32 -16.96 -5.04
CA THR A 188 11.26 -17.29 -6.12
C THR A 188 10.54 -17.75 -7.37
N GLU A 189 11.15 -17.51 -8.52
CA GLU A 189 10.79 -18.10 -9.81
C GLU A 189 12.05 -18.63 -10.48
N GLY A 190 12.16 -19.96 -10.58
CA GLY A 190 13.42 -20.60 -11.01
C GLY A 190 14.56 -20.22 -10.06
N SER A 191 15.63 -19.63 -10.60
CA SER A 191 16.79 -19.13 -9.84
C SER A 191 16.65 -17.68 -9.35
N HIS A 192 15.60 -16.96 -9.75
CA HIS A 192 15.44 -15.55 -9.46
C HIS A 192 14.55 -15.32 -8.24
N LEU A 193 14.89 -14.30 -7.45
CA LEU A 193 14.03 -13.78 -6.40
C LEU A 193 12.92 -12.94 -7.02
N THR A 194 11.73 -12.98 -6.43
CA THR A 194 10.60 -12.14 -6.86
C THR A 194 10.63 -10.78 -6.17
N ARG A 195 9.81 -9.83 -6.66
CA ARG A 195 9.62 -8.54 -5.99
C ARG A 195 9.16 -8.71 -4.54
N ALA A 196 8.36 -9.73 -4.23
CA ALA A 196 7.97 -10.02 -2.84
C ALA A 196 9.19 -10.35 -1.96
N ALA A 197 10.13 -11.17 -2.44
CA ALA A 197 11.37 -11.46 -1.70
C ALA A 197 12.20 -10.19 -1.48
N MET A 198 12.38 -9.40 -2.53
CA MET A 198 13.12 -8.15 -2.50
C MET A 198 12.48 -7.16 -1.52
N MET A 199 11.17 -6.93 -1.60
CA MET A 199 10.45 -6.02 -0.72
C MET A 199 10.49 -6.43 0.76
N CYS A 200 10.31 -7.71 1.05
CA CYS A 200 10.23 -8.19 2.43
C CYS A 200 11.59 -8.39 3.10
N PHE A 201 12.66 -8.63 2.32
CA PHE A 201 13.94 -9.09 2.87
C PHE A 201 15.18 -8.35 2.38
N HIS A 202 15.12 -7.51 1.33
CA HIS A 202 16.28 -6.74 0.91
C HIS A 202 16.50 -5.51 1.80
N PRO A 203 17.76 -5.18 2.19
CA PRO A 203 18.03 -4.04 3.07
C PRO A 203 17.63 -2.68 2.47
N ASP A 204 17.61 -2.57 1.14
CA ASP A 204 17.24 -1.36 0.42
C ASP A 204 16.30 -1.69 -0.76
N PRO A 205 14.99 -1.91 -0.52
CA PRO A 205 14.02 -2.16 -1.59
C PRO A 205 13.77 -0.92 -2.47
N GLU A 206 14.09 0.28 -1.99
CA GLU A 206 13.85 1.54 -2.70
C GLU A 206 14.75 1.72 -3.92
N SER A 207 15.89 1.04 -3.97
CA SER A 207 16.76 0.98 -5.17
C SER A 207 16.03 0.43 -6.41
N TRP A 208 14.95 -0.35 -6.22
CA TRP A 208 14.11 -0.91 -7.29
C TRP A 208 12.70 -0.33 -7.33
N VAL A 209 12.18 0.08 -6.16
CA VAL A 209 10.78 0.50 -6.01
C VAL A 209 10.73 1.81 -5.25
N THR A 210 10.77 2.91 -5.97
CA THR A 210 10.62 4.27 -5.40
C THR A 210 9.36 4.35 -4.54
N GLY A 211 9.48 4.95 -3.35
CA GLY A 211 8.36 5.08 -2.41
C GLY A 211 8.04 3.79 -1.63
N ALA A 212 8.97 2.82 -1.59
CA ALA A 212 8.84 1.59 -0.80
C ALA A 212 9.20 1.82 0.68
N TYR A 213 8.73 2.91 1.27
CA TYR A 213 8.96 3.28 2.67
C TYR A 213 7.69 3.84 3.32
N ILE A 214 7.75 4.07 4.63
CA ILE A 214 6.65 4.67 5.39
C ILE A 214 7.10 6.05 5.89
N LYS A 215 6.27 7.07 5.63
CA LYS A 215 6.51 8.43 6.11
C LYS A 215 5.53 8.77 7.22
N ILE A 216 6.05 9.25 8.36
CA ILE A 216 5.27 9.63 9.52
C ILE A 216 5.58 11.09 9.85
N GLY A 217 4.56 11.90 10.07
CA GLY A 217 4.73 13.29 10.49
C GLY A 217 3.80 13.67 11.63
N PHE A 218 4.29 14.53 12.54
CA PHE A 218 3.46 15.17 13.54
C PHE A 218 3.17 16.61 13.14
N PHE A 219 1.89 16.94 13.09
CA PHE A 219 1.37 18.19 12.55
C PHE A 219 0.67 19.00 13.64
N ALA A 220 1.04 20.28 13.76
CA ALA A 220 0.28 21.21 14.58
C ALA A 220 -1.01 21.67 13.86
N THR A 221 -0.90 21.94 12.57
CA THR A 221 -2.00 22.29 11.64
C THR A 221 -1.79 21.55 10.33
N GLU A 222 -2.68 21.72 9.35
CA GLU A 222 -2.48 21.14 8.01
C GLU A 222 -1.21 21.66 7.31
N ALA A 223 -0.74 22.86 7.67
CA ALA A 223 0.42 23.50 7.06
C ALA A 223 1.70 23.33 7.88
N ASP A 224 1.59 23.13 9.20
CA ASP A 224 2.74 23.18 10.11
C ASP A 224 3.14 21.79 10.55
N ILE A 225 4.27 21.31 10.06
CA ILE A 225 4.91 20.06 10.47
C ILE A 225 5.87 20.34 11.60
N LEU A 226 5.68 19.73 12.76
CA LEU A 226 6.57 19.88 13.90
C LEU A 226 7.81 18.99 13.78
N TYR A 227 7.61 17.73 13.37
CA TYR A 227 8.69 16.78 13.07
C TYR A 227 8.17 15.63 12.20
N GLN A 228 9.09 14.94 11.54
CA GLN A 228 8.78 13.81 10.69
C GLN A 228 9.88 12.74 10.75
N ASP A 229 9.52 11.52 10.39
CA ASP A 229 10.43 10.38 10.22
C ASP A 229 10.10 9.62 8.94
N GLU A 230 11.13 9.02 8.36
CA GLU A 230 11.00 8.10 7.22
C GLU A 230 11.57 6.75 7.64
N ILE A 231 10.83 5.69 7.39
CA ILE A 231 11.16 4.33 7.82
C ILE A 231 11.47 3.51 6.58
N HIS A 232 12.75 3.26 6.38
CA HIS A 232 13.32 2.56 5.24
C HIS A 232 13.68 1.11 5.58
N GLY A 233 14.02 0.32 4.55
CA GLY A 233 14.47 -1.06 4.66
C GLY A 233 13.41 -2.10 4.33
N PRO A 234 13.62 -3.37 4.69
CA PRO A 234 12.68 -4.46 4.40
C PRO A 234 11.30 -4.22 5.01
N LEU A 235 10.20 -4.54 4.32
CA LEU A 235 8.83 -4.28 4.78
C LEU A 235 8.54 -4.85 6.18
N LEU A 236 9.08 -6.02 6.53
CA LEU A 236 8.93 -6.61 7.87
C LEU A 236 9.53 -5.70 8.94
N ILE A 237 10.72 -5.15 8.68
CA ILE A 237 11.40 -4.21 9.59
C ILE A 237 10.67 -2.86 9.62
N GLN A 238 10.16 -2.39 8.47
CA GLN A 238 9.39 -1.14 8.41
C GLN A 238 8.15 -1.19 9.32
N VAL A 239 7.39 -2.29 9.29
CA VAL A 239 6.19 -2.43 10.13
C VAL A 239 6.53 -2.41 11.61
N GLU A 240 7.53 -3.20 12.05
CA GLU A 240 7.95 -3.21 13.46
C GLU A 240 8.42 -1.82 13.92
N ARG A 241 9.27 -1.16 13.12
CA ARG A 241 9.77 0.19 13.45
C ARG A 241 8.67 1.24 13.46
N ALA A 242 7.71 1.15 12.53
CA ALA A 242 6.58 2.08 12.49
C ALA A 242 5.71 1.94 13.74
N MET A 243 5.40 0.71 14.15
CA MET A 243 4.64 0.46 15.37
C MET A 243 5.38 0.97 16.61
N ASP A 244 6.67 0.63 16.75
CA ASP A 244 7.47 1.11 17.86
C ASP A 244 7.52 2.65 17.89
N LEU A 245 7.85 3.28 16.77
CA LEU A 245 7.98 4.73 16.66
C LEU A 245 6.67 5.47 16.97
N ILE A 246 5.55 4.96 16.45
CA ILE A 246 4.25 5.60 16.67
C ILE A 246 3.87 5.57 18.15
N PHE A 247 4.03 4.44 18.83
CA PHE A 247 3.59 4.32 20.21
C PHE A 247 4.63 4.79 21.25
N THR A 248 5.90 4.96 20.87
CA THR A 248 6.93 5.49 21.77
C THR A 248 7.17 7.00 21.60
N LYS A 249 7.09 7.51 20.37
CA LYS A 249 7.39 8.91 20.03
C LYS A 249 6.15 9.75 19.79
N TYR A 250 5.23 9.26 18.95
CA TYR A 250 4.10 10.04 18.44
C TYR A 250 2.85 9.97 19.30
N MET A 251 2.52 8.79 19.82
CA MET A 251 1.28 8.53 20.55
C MET A 251 1.56 7.75 21.84
N LYS A 252 2.18 8.40 22.82
CA LYS A 252 2.41 7.77 24.12
C LYS A 252 1.10 7.50 24.83
N ALA A 253 1.03 6.36 25.52
CA ALA A 253 -0.08 6.04 26.39
C ALA A 253 -0.18 7.09 27.54
N LEU A 254 -1.42 7.49 27.84
CA LEU A 254 -1.70 8.21 29.08
C LEU A 254 -1.86 7.19 30.20
N VAL A 255 -1.13 7.41 31.29
CA VAL A 255 -1.19 6.54 32.47
C VAL A 255 -2.14 7.16 33.48
N SER A 256 -3.14 6.40 33.95
CA SER A 256 -4.01 6.74 35.06
C SER A 256 -4.01 5.60 36.07
N TYR A 257 -4.57 5.84 37.24
CA TYR A 257 -4.69 4.83 38.30
C TYR A 257 -6.14 4.75 38.76
N GLU A 258 -6.69 3.53 38.76
CA GLU A 258 -7.94 3.22 39.43
C GLU A 258 -7.62 2.42 40.69
N GLY A 259 -7.64 3.08 41.84
CA GLY A 259 -7.10 2.53 43.08
C GLY A 259 -5.61 2.23 42.95
N ILE A 260 -5.21 0.96 43.07
CA ILE A 260 -3.81 0.49 42.92
C ILE A 260 -3.51 0.02 41.49
N ASN A 261 -4.51 -0.10 40.64
CA ASN A 261 -4.35 -0.62 39.28
C ASN A 261 -3.93 0.49 38.33
N ARG A 262 -2.78 0.29 37.67
CA ARG A 262 -2.31 1.14 36.58
C ARG A 262 -3.13 0.87 35.34
N GLN A 263 -3.69 1.92 34.74
CA GLN A 263 -4.41 1.90 33.48
C GLN A 263 -3.62 2.68 32.43
N GLU A 264 -3.42 2.07 31.28
CA GLU A 264 -2.80 2.72 30.12
C GLU A 264 -3.88 2.97 29.06
N ARG A 265 -4.00 4.21 28.61
CA ARG A 265 -4.95 4.61 27.57
C ARG A 265 -4.19 5.14 26.37
N PHE A 266 -4.32 4.48 25.25
CA PHE A 266 -3.76 4.93 23.99
C PHE A 266 -4.72 5.88 23.27
N PHE A 267 -4.17 6.73 22.43
CA PHE A 267 -4.95 7.62 21.56
C PHE A 267 -5.91 6.84 20.66
N PHE A 268 -5.40 5.77 20.08
CA PHE A 268 -6.11 4.81 19.27
C PHE A 268 -5.58 3.40 19.60
N PRO A 269 -6.41 2.35 19.55
CA PRO A 269 -5.99 1.00 19.96
C PRO A 269 -4.80 0.51 19.16
N PRO A 270 -3.70 0.04 19.79
CA PRO A 270 -2.51 -0.46 19.10
C PRO A 270 -2.81 -1.59 18.13
N ASP A 271 -3.68 -2.54 18.49
CA ASP A 271 -4.03 -3.67 17.64
C ASP A 271 -4.83 -3.24 16.41
N ALA A 272 -5.76 -2.29 16.57
CA ALA A 272 -6.48 -1.70 15.44
C ALA A 272 -5.54 -0.93 14.50
N PHE A 273 -4.61 -0.16 15.05
CA PHE A 273 -3.65 0.58 14.24
C PHE A 273 -2.68 -0.35 13.51
N ARG A 274 -2.21 -1.42 14.19
CA ARG A 274 -1.37 -2.47 13.59
C ARG A 274 -2.06 -3.09 12.39
N GLU A 275 -3.33 -3.45 12.50
CA GLU A 275 -4.10 -4.04 11.41
C GLU A 275 -4.25 -3.07 10.23
N LEU A 276 -4.51 -1.77 10.49
CA LEU A 276 -4.55 -0.74 9.46
C LEU A 276 -3.21 -0.60 8.73
N LEU A 277 -2.10 -0.60 9.45
CA LEU A 277 -0.76 -0.50 8.88
C LEU A 277 -0.41 -1.72 8.02
N LEU A 278 -0.72 -2.92 8.51
CA LEU A 278 -0.51 -4.16 7.77
C LEU A 278 -1.34 -4.19 6.48
N ASN A 279 -2.60 -3.78 6.56
CA ASN A 279 -3.44 -3.63 5.38
C ASN A 279 -2.87 -2.60 4.40
N ALA A 280 -2.34 -1.47 4.89
CA ALA A 280 -1.68 -0.49 4.04
C ALA A 280 -0.49 -1.11 3.29
N VAL A 281 0.40 -1.84 3.97
CA VAL A 281 1.57 -2.48 3.35
C VAL A 281 1.18 -3.54 2.33
N VAL A 282 0.23 -4.42 2.66
CA VAL A 282 -0.19 -5.53 1.79
C VAL A 282 -0.96 -5.05 0.57
N HIS A 283 -1.75 -3.97 0.70
CA HIS A 283 -2.60 -3.44 -0.35
C HIS A 283 -2.01 -2.23 -1.10
N LYS A 284 -0.83 -1.71 -0.70
CA LYS A 284 -0.16 -0.62 -1.41
C LYS A 284 0.00 -0.96 -2.89
N ASP A 285 -0.25 0.02 -3.74
CA ASP A 285 0.18 -0.04 -5.13
C ASP A 285 1.65 0.37 -5.23
N TYR A 286 2.52 -0.61 -5.29
CA TYR A 286 3.97 -0.38 -5.40
C TYR A 286 4.41 0.07 -6.80
N THR A 287 3.49 0.24 -7.74
CA THR A 287 3.78 0.92 -9.02
C THR A 287 3.70 2.45 -8.88
N GLU A 288 3.09 2.94 -7.79
CA GLU A 288 3.06 4.34 -7.42
C GLU A 288 4.29 4.71 -6.60
N THR A 289 4.91 5.84 -6.94
CA THR A 289 6.17 6.29 -6.33
C THR A 289 6.00 6.97 -4.97
N THR A 290 4.76 7.23 -4.55
CA THR A 290 4.46 7.88 -3.27
C THR A 290 4.47 6.85 -2.14
N PRO A 291 5.11 7.13 -0.99
CA PRO A 291 5.11 6.24 0.17
C PRO A 291 3.75 6.19 0.87
N ILE A 292 3.59 5.21 1.78
CA ILE A 292 2.51 5.26 2.77
C ILE A 292 2.75 6.49 3.65
N GLN A 293 1.72 7.31 3.84
CA GLN A 293 1.80 8.53 4.64
C GLN A 293 0.92 8.43 5.89
N ILE A 294 1.52 8.75 7.02
CA ILE A 294 0.83 8.79 8.31
C ILE A 294 1.02 10.18 8.90
N LYS A 295 -0.06 10.95 8.97
CA LYS A 295 -0.09 12.27 9.60
C LYS A 295 -0.77 12.15 10.95
N ILE A 296 -0.08 12.58 11.99
CA ILE A 296 -0.55 12.54 13.36
C ILE A 296 -0.80 13.97 13.82
N TYR A 297 -2.01 14.23 14.28
CA TYR A 297 -2.47 15.49 14.84
C TYR A 297 -2.81 15.31 16.32
N SER A 298 -3.08 16.37 17.01
CA SER A 298 -3.51 16.34 18.42
C SER A 298 -4.86 15.63 18.64
N ASP A 299 -5.71 15.59 17.64
CA ASP A 299 -7.09 15.06 17.71
C ASP A 299 -7.38 13.87 16.80
N ARG A 300 -6.49 13.58 15.83
CA ARG A 300 -6.67 12.50 14.84
C ARG A 300 -5.35 11.97 14.30
N ILE A 301 -5.43 10.76 13.75
CA ILE A 301 -4.43 10.17 12.84
C ILE A 301 -5.06 10.14 11.46
N TRP A 302 -4.30 10.52 10.46
CA TRP A 302 -4.66 10.39 9.07
C TRP A 302 -3.62 9.50 8.38
N MET A 303 -4.05 8.35 7.86
CA MET A 303 -3.21 7.43 7.10
C MET A 303 -3.69 7.40 5.65
N TRP A 304 -2.77 7.56 4.71
CA TRP A 304 -3.07 7.41 3.30
C TRP A 304 -2.17 6.37 2.66
N ASN A 305 -2.78 5.51 1.86
CA ASN A 305 -2.13 4.42 1.16
C ASN A 305 -2.42 4.52 -0.34
N PRO A 306 -1.39 4.62 -1.23
CA PRO A 306 -1.61 4.72 -2.67
C PRO A 306 -2.19 3.44 -3.26
N GLY A 307 -3.12 3.61 -4.18
CA GLY A 307 -3.76 2.54 -4.94
C GLY A 307 -5.28 2.52 -4.78
N ASN A 308 -5.97 2.48 -5.91
CA ASN A 308 -7.43 2.42 -5.93
C ASN A 308 -7.94 1.11 -5.31
N MET A 309 -9.12 1.18 -4.71
CA MET A 309 -9.84 -0.01 -4.24
C MET A 309 -10.15 -0.95 -5.41
N PRO A 310 -10.17 -2.28 -5.19
CA PRO A 310 -10.73 -3.22 -6.17
C PRO A 310 -12.17 -2.83 -6.53
N GLU A 311 -12.54 -2.97 -7.81
CA GLU A 311 -13.88 -2.57 -8.30
C GLU A 311 -15.03 -3.29 -7.57
N GLU A 312 -14.77 -4.52 -7.09
CA GLU A 312 -15.75 -5.35 -6.40
C GLU A 312 -15.94 -4.98 -4.91
N VAL A 313 -15.02 -4.18 -4.33
CA VAL A 313 -15.06 -3.83 -2.91
C VAL A 313 -15.32 -2.34 -2.75
N LYS A 314 -16.48 -2.00 -2.21
CA LYS A 314 -16.81 -0.60 -1.89
C LYS A 314 -16.29 -0.26 -0.50
N VAL A 315 -15.80 0.97 -0.31
CA VAL A 315 -15.29 1.44 0.99
C VAL A 315 -16.30 1.24 2.13
N ARG A 316 -17.60 1.46 1.88
CA ARG A 316 -18.69 1.26 2.86
C ARG A 316 -18.88 -0.21 3.28
N ASP A 317 -18.29 -1.15 2.55
CA ASP A 317 -18.44 -2.58 2.80
C ASP A 317 -17.20 -3.19 3.48
N LEU A 318 -16.18 -2.38 3.78
CA LEU A 318 -14.94 -2.84 4.42
C LEU A 318 -15.17 -3.47 5.81
N PHE A 319 -16.12 -2.93 6.59
CA PHE A 319 -16.51 -3.50 7.89
C PHE A 319 -17.52 -4.66 7.79
N LYS A 320 -17.95 -5.01 6.57
CA LYS A 320 -18.81 -6.18 6.34
C LYS A 320 -17.98 -7.39 5.93
N LYS A 321 -18.57 -8.56 6.03
CA LYS A 321 -17.94 -9.80 5.55
C LYS A 321 -17.66 -9.70 4.05
N HIS A 322 -16.40 -9.78 3.67
CA HIS A 322 -15.95 -9.77 2.28
C HIS A 322 -14.79 -10.75 2.07
N VAL A 323 -14.54 -11.10 0.82
CA VAL A 323 -13.41 -11.96 0.46
C VAL A 323 -12.12 -11.14 0.48
N SER A 324 -11.05 -11.68 1.06
CA SER A 324 -9.72 -11.07 1.01
C SER A 324 -9.13 -11.21 -0.40
N LYS A 325 -8.85 -10.08 -1.02
CA LYS A 325 -8.17 -9.99 -2.33
C LYS A 325 -6.97 -9.06 -2.21
N PRO A 326 -5.85 -9.51 -1.65
CA PRO A 326 -4.66 -8.67 -1.50
C PRO A 326 -4.11 -8.27 -2.86
N ARG A 327 -3.70 -7.00 -3.00
CA ARG A 327 -3.04 -6.50 -4.21
C ARG A 327 -1.70 -7.19 -4.44
N ASN A 328 -0.98 -7.50 -3.34
CA ASN A 328 0.32 -8.14 -3.33
C ASN A 328 0.24 -9.47 -2.57
N PRO A 329 -0.27 -10.55 -3.19
CA PRO A 329 -0.57 -11.81 -2.49
C PRO A 329 0.67 -12.53 -1.98
N ASN A 330 1.84 -12.39 -2.61
CA ASN A 330 3.07 -13.00 -2.11
C ASN A 330 3.62 -12.24 -0.91
N ILE A 331 3.57 -10.90 -0.90
CA ILE A 331 3.84 -10.09 0.29
C ILE A 331 2.87 -10.47 1.41
N ALA A 332 1.56 -10.55 1.11
CA ALA A 332 0.55 -10.99 2.07
C ALA A 332 0.87 -12.38 2.64
N ASN A 333 1.34 -13.32 1.81
CA ASN A 333 1.74 -14.65 2.26
C ASN A 333 2.94 -14.62 3.22
N VAL A 334 3.94 -13.76 2.96
CA VAL A 334 5.07 -13.56 3.89
C VAL A 334 4.56 -13.05 5.24
N PHE A 335 3.72 -12.01 5.25
CA PHE A 335 3.14 -11.47 6.48
C PHE A 335 2.19 -12.46 7.17
N PHE A 336 1.45 -13.27 6.44
CA PHE A 336 0.65 -14.37 7.00
C PHE A 336 1.51 -15.43 7.67
N LYS A 337 2.56 -15.89 7.00
CA LYS A 337 3.47 -16.92 7.53
C LYS A 337 4.28 -16.42 8.72
N SER A 338 4.53 -15.14 8.84
CA SER A 338 5.14 -14.53 10.03
C SER A 338 4.12 -14.21 11.14
N GLY A 339 2.83 -14.52 10.96
CA GLY A 339 1.82 -14.31 11.99
C GLY A 339 1.31 -12.87 12.12
N TYR A 340 1.70 -11.97 11.22
CA TYR A 340 1.25 -10.58 11.28
C TYR A 340 -0.19 -10.41 10.78
N VAL A 341 -0.58 -11.15 9.75
CA VAL A 341 -1.90 -11.02 9.10
C VAL A 341 -2.66 -12.32 9.22
N GLU A 342 -3.97 -12.25 9.35
CA GLU A 342 -4.83 -13.40 9.20
C GLU A 342 -5.32 -13.54 7.75
N SER A 343 -5.56 -14.76 7.30
CA SER A 343 -6.32 -15.04 6.09
C SER A 343 -7.81 -14.91 6.39
N TRP A 344 -8.67 -14.70 5.39
CA TRP A 344 -10.15 -14.69 5.50
C TRP A 344 -10.82 -13.33 5.54
N GLY A 345 -10.12 -12.21 5.29
CA GLY A 345 -10.75 -10.89 5.21
C GLY A 345 -11.33 -10.38 6.54
N ARG A 346 -10.72 -10.78 7.67
CA ARG A 346 -11.17 -10.41 9.02
C ARG A 346 -10.52 -9.12 9.55
N GLY A 347 -9.64 -8.48 8.78
CA GLY A 347 -8.87 -7.34 9.26
C GLY A 347 -9.73 -6.21 9.81
N TYR A 348 -10.73 -5.78 9.07
CA TYR A 348 -11.63 -4.73 9.54
C TYR A 348 -12.54 -5.17 10.71
N TYR A 349 -12.87 -6.45 10.80
CA TYR A 349 -13.56 -7.00 11.97
C TYR A 349 -12.68 -6.97 13.23
N ASN A 350 -11.39 -7.29 13.10
CA ASN A 350 -10.44 -7.19 14.21
C ASN A 350 -10.24 -5.74 14.66
N ILE A 351 -10.26 -4.78 13.71
CA ILE A 351 -10.25 -3.35 14.02
C ILE A 351 -11.50 -2.96 14.83
N GLU A 352 -12.67 -3.44 14.43
CA GLU A 352 -13.93 -3.18 15.12
C GLU A 352 -13.89 -3.71 16.56
N LEU A 353 -13.48 -4.96 16.76
CA LEU A 353 -13.33 -5.57 18.10
C LEU A 353 -12.35 -4.77 18.98
N ALA A 354 -11.17 -4.43 18.47
CA ALA A 354 -10.19 -3.67 19.23
C ALA A 354 -10.69 -2.25 19.60
N CYS A 355 -11.51 -1.64 18.74
CA CYS A 355 -12.15 -0.36 19.04
C CYS A 355 -13.25 -0.50 20.08
N GLU A 356 -14.06 -1.57 20.04
CA GLU A 356 -15.09 -1.85 21.01
C GLU A 356 -14.51 -2.12 22.42
N GLU A 357 -13.46 -2.96 22.51
CA GLU A 357 -12.77 -3.28 23.77
C GLU A 357 -12.19 -2.05 24.47
N THR A 358 -11.83 -1.02 23.71
CA THR A 358 -11.20 0.21 24.24
C THR A 358 -12.12 1.43 24.24
N ASP A 359 -13.40 1.27 23.93
CA ASP A 359 -14.37 2.35 23.76
C ASP A 359 -13.88 3.46 22.81
N SER A 360 -13.22 3.02 21.73
CA SER A 360 -12.67 3.90 20.71
C SER A 360 -13.60 4.00 19.50
N LYS A 361 -13.56 5.16 18.83
CA LYS A 361 -14.35 5.38 17.62
C LYS A 361 -13.78 4.56 16.45
N LEU A 362 -14.67 3.95 15.67
CA LEU A 362 -14.28 3.26 14.44
C LEU A 362 -13.53 4.20 13.48
N PRO A 363 -12.49 3.72 12.81
CA PRO A 363 -11.80 4.49 11.79
C PRO A 363 -12.70 4.75 10.59
N LYS A 364 -12.47 5.86 9.90
CA LYS A 364 -13.26 6.30 8.74
C LYS A 364 -12.46 6.15 7.45
N PRO A 365 -12.62 5.04 6.73
CA PRO A 365 -11.99 4.87 5.43
C PRO A 365 -12.69 5.71 4.35
N LYS A 366 -11.92 6.27 3.40
CA LYS A 366 -12.39 6.99 2.22
C LYS A 366 -11.48 6.68 1.03
N ALA A 367 -12.06 6.47 -0.13
CA ALA A 367 -11.32 6.40 -1.39
C ALA A 367 -11.16 7.82 -1.94
N GLU A 368 -9.96 8.38 -1.85
CA GLU A 368 -9.64 9.73 -2.31
C GLU A 368 -8.16 9.86 -2.67
N PHE A 369 -7.80 10.86 -3.44
CA PHE A 369 -6.43 11.15 -3.88
C PHE A 369 -5.71 9.96 -4.55
N GLY A 370 -6.44 9.13 -5.30
CA GLY A 370 -5.87 7.94 -5.96
C GLY A 370 -5.48 6.80 -5.00
N GLY A 371 -5.99 6.81 -3.79
CA GLY A 371 -5.69 5.83 -2.74
C GLY A 371 -6.81 5.64 -1.74
N LEU A 372 -6.49 4.96 -0.65
CA LEU A 372 -7.34 4.79 0.51
C LEU A 372 -6.83 5.64 1.67
N THR A 373 -7.65 6.58 2.12
CA THR A 373 -7.43 7.35 3.35
C THR A 373 -8.17 6.69 4.51
N VAL A 374 -7.55 6.66 5.68
CA VAL A 374 -8.21 6.21 6.92
C VAL A 374 -7.96 7.22 8.01
N GLU A 375 -9.04 7.80 8.54
CA GLU A 375 -8.99 8.74 9.67
C GLU A 375 -9.36 8.01 10.97
N CYS A 376 -8.48 8.05 11.97
CA CYS A 376 -8.69 7.51 13.31
C CYS A 376 -8.75 8.67 14.32
N ARG A 377 -9.73 8.68 15.20
CA ARG A 377 -9.91 9.73 16.22
C ARG A 377 -9.72 9.19 17.62
N ALA A 378 -9.17 10.01 18.49
CA ALA A 378 -9.03 9.70 19.91
C ALA A 378 -10.40 9.40 20.55
N SER A 379 -10.42 8.43 21.46
CA SER A 379 -11.60 8.15 22.28
C SER A 379 -11.93 9.36 23.17
N ASP A 380 -13.18 9.47 23.60
CA ASP A 380 -13.59 10.59 24.45
C ASP A 380 -12.97 10.45 25.86
N GLN A 381 -12.76 9.22 26.33
CA GLN A 381 -12.03 8.93 27.56
C GLN A 381 -10.55 9.38 27.48
N TYR A 382 -9.86 9.13 26.35
CA TYR A 382 -8.51 9.63 26.14
C TYR A 382 -8.45 11.15 26.19
N LYS A 383 -9.39 11.84 25.53
CA LYS A 383 -9.46 13.31 25.52
C LYS A 383 -9.72 13.89 26.91
N GLU A 384 -10.60 13.26 27.69
CA GLU A 384 -10.86 13.66 29.06
C GLU A 384 -9.62 13.53 29.95
N LEU A 385 -8.90 12.39 29.86
CA LEU A 385 -7.63 12.21 30.58
C LEU A 385 -6.60 13.22 30.13
N ALA A 386 -6.43 13.43 28.81
CA ALA A 386 -5.50 14.41 28.26
C ALA A 386 -5.78 15.83 28.75
N SER A 387 -7.07 16.21 28.88
CA SER A 387 -7.46 17.54 29.40
C SER A 387 -7.11 17.72 30.89
N LYS A 388 -7.18 16.66 31.70
CA LYS A 388 -6.80 16.69 33.11
C LYS A 388 -5.28 16.89 33.30
N TRP A 389 -4.44 16.48 32.35
CA TRP A 389 -2.99 16.67 32.37
C TRP A 389 -2.59 18.10 31.96
N ASN A 390 -3.49 18.89 31.40
CA ASN A 390 -3.30 20.29 31.03
C ASN A 390 -3.51 21.27 32.20
N ILE A 391 -3.29 20.87 33.46
CA ILE A 391 -3.34 21.73 34.61
C ILE A 391 -2.17 22.72 34.54
N GLY A 392 -2.42 23.92 33.97
CA GLY A 392 -1.44 24.98 33.93
C GLY A 392 -1.49 25.94 32.75
N GLY A 393 -2.66 26.17 32.16
CA GLY A 393 -2.95 27.44 31.42
C GLY A 393 -2.10 27.76 30.19
N VAL A 394 -1.46 26.80 29.58
CA VAL A 394 -0.83 26.93 28.26
C VAL A 394 -1.38 25.82 27.41
N ASN A 395 -1.84 26.14 26.18
CA ASN A 395 -2.18 25.19 25.12
C ASN A 395 -0.94 24.31 24.80
N ARG A 396 -0.58 23.42 25.71
CA ARG A 396 0.43 22.41 25.46
C ARG A 396 -0.29 21.25 24.79
N THR A 397 0.04 21.04 23.53
CA THR A 397 -0.21 19.83 22.74
C THR A 397 -0.31 18.60 23.63
N ILE A 398 -1.30 17.76 23.39
CA ILE A 398 -1.64 16.50 24.09
C ILE A 398 -0.44 15.52 24.17
N ASN A 399 0.57 15.73 23.36
CA ASN A 399 1.91 15.22 23.54
C ASN A 399 2.77 16.36 24.08
N PRO A 400 3.32 16.27 25.30
CA PRO A 400 4.37 17.21 25.68
C PRO A 400 5.39 17.19 24.55
N PRO A 401 5.96 18.33 24.17
CA PRO A 401 7.03 18.30 23.21
C PRO A 401 8.04 17.31 23.78
N ILE A 402 8.18 16.18 23.12
CA ILE A 402 9.39 15.41 23.27
C ILE A 402 10.40 16.44 22.87
N ASN A 403 11.15 16.93 23.86
CA ASN A 403 12.35 17.66 23.55
C ASN A 403 12.93 16.96 22.34
N PRO A 404 13.10 17.59 21.20
CA PRO A 404 13.81 16.97 20.12
C PRO A 404 15.26 16.83 20.60
N SER A 405 15.50 15.88 21.46
CA SER A 405 16.79 15.25 21.49
C SER A 405 16.86 14.53 20.16
N ILE A 406 17.05 15.32 19.12
CA ILE A 406 17.63 14.93 17.86
C ILE A 406 19.05 14.49 18.26
N ASN A 407 19.10 13.34 18.86
CA ASN A 407 20.29 12.54 18.83
C ASN A 407 20.09 11.66 17.60
N PRO A 408 20.79 11.94 16.49
CA PRO A 408 20.97 10.95 15.48
C PRO A 408 21.42 9.68 16.18
N PRO A 409 21.05 8.48 15.70
CA PRO A 409 21.28 7.25 16.44
C PRO A 409 22.78 7.12 16.70
N ILE A 410 23.20 7.43 17.91
CA ILE A 410 24.56 7.20 18.36
C ILE A 410 24.71 5.72 18.66
N ASN A 411 25.79 5.12 18.18
CA ASN A 411 26.06 3.71 18.44
C ASN A 411 26.42 3.49 19.92
N LYS A 412 26.41 2.23 20.38
CA LYS A 412 26.72 1.89 21.78
C LYS A 412 28.04 2.48 22.26
N THR A 413 29.06 2.54 21.41
CA THR A 413 30.38 3.13 21.78
C THR A 413 30.26 4.64 21.95
N GLN A 414 29.53 5.33 21.12
CA GLN A 414 29.28 6.77 21.23
C GLN A 414 28.46 7.10 22.47
N GLN A 415 27.48 6.27 22.84
CA GLN A 415 26.72 6.44 24.08
C GLN A 415 27.61 6.32 25.30
N VAL A 416 28.42 5.27 25.39
CA VAL A 416 29.37 5.08 26.50
C VAL A 416 30.36 6.25 26.60
N LEU A 417 30.89 6.73 25.48
CA LEU A 417 31.78 7.88 25.45
C LEU A 417 31.10 9.17 25.93
N LEU A 418 29.84 9.38 25.55
CA LEU A 418 29.05 10.53 25.98
C LEU A 418 28.81 10.50 27.51
N ASP A 419 28.50 9.32 28.05
CA ASP A 419 28.25 9.14 29.47
C ASP A 419 29.55 9.33 30.30
N LEU A 420 30.70 8.84 29.83
CA LEU A 420 31.98 9.08 30.44
C LEU A 420 32.39 10.56 30.42
N VAL A 421 32.11 11.24 29.30
CA VAL A 421 32.35 12.71 29.22
C VAL A 421 31.42 13.50 30.16
N LYS A 422 30.21 13.02 30.43
CA LYS A 422 29.29 13.57 31.44
C LYS A 422 29.83 13.39 32.86
N GLU A 423 30.41 12.24 33.14
CA GLU A 423 30.97 11.91 34.43
C GLU A 423 32.21 12.74 34.74
N ASN A 424 33.13 12.86 33.74
CA ASN A 424 34.32 13.70 33.88
C ASN A 424 34.72 14.31 32.52
N ASN A 425 34.53 15.61 32.40
CA ASN A 425 34.79 16.37 31.17
C ASN A 425 36.28 16.55 30.82
N ASN A 426 37.19 16.20 31.73
CA ASN A 426 38.63 16.32 31.53
C ASN A 426 39.28 15.05 30.97
N TYR A 427 38.56 13.95 30.77
CA TYR A 427 39.15 12.75 30.23
C TYR A 427 39.83 13.02 28.89
N THR A 428 41.04 12.50 28.77
CA THR A 428 41.81 12.51 27.53
C THR A 428 41.36 11.37 26.58
N TYR A 429 41.84 11.39 25.35
CA TYR A 429 41.60 10.27 24.43
C TYR A 429 42.14 8.93 24.96
N ASP A 430 43.26 8.99 25.70
CA ASP A 430 43.95 7.83 26.28
C ASP A 430 43.17 7.27 27.48
N ASP A 431 42.58 8.14 28.32
CA ASP A 431 41.71 7.75 29.43
C ASP A 431 40.46 7.07 28.91
N LEU A 432 39.79 7.69 27.93
CA LEU A 432 38.59 7.14 27.31
C LEU A 432 38.85 5.83 26.58
N ALA A 433 40.03 5.68 25.96
CA ALA A 433 40.44 4.42 25.31
C ALA A 433 40.61 3.30 26.34
N SER A 434 41.26 3.62 27.48
CA SER A 434 41.45 2.68 28.59
C SER A 434 40.11 2.28 29.24
N LEU A 435 39.24 3.25 29.54
CA LEU A 435 37.90 3.01 30.15
C LEU A 435 36.94 2.22 29.25
N THR A 436 37.03 2.42 27.94
CA THR A 436 36.16 1.70 26.98
C THR A 436 36.75 0.41 26.44
N ASN A 437 38.01 0.08 26.81
CA ASN A 437 38.79 -1.02 26.23
C ASN A 437 38.82 -1.01 24.69
N LYS A 438 39.02 0.19 24.12
CA LYS A 438 39.05 0.40 22.66
C LYS A 438 40.33 1.12 22.24
N HIS A 439 40.69 0.92 20.94
CA HIS A 439 41.85 1.63 20.40
C HIS A 439 41.61 3.13 20.37
N ARG A 440 42.65 3.91 20.62
CA ARG A 440 42.61 5.39 20.71
C ARG A 440 42.01 6.04 19.46
N ASP A 441 42.33 5.52 18.27
CA ASP A 441 41.79 6.06 17.03
C ASP A 441 40.28 5.81 16.89
N THR A 442 39.79 4.66 17.36
CA THR A 442 38.34 4.37 17.42
C THR A 442 37.60 5.36 18.33
N VAL A 443 38.19 5.69 19.50
CA VAL A 443 37.64 6.69 20.41
C VAL A 443 37.64 8.06 19.74
N ARG A 444 38.74 8.44 19.10
CA ARG A 444 38.89 9.73 18.40
C ARG A 444 37.83 9.89 17.28
N GLU A 445 37.63 8.87 16.47
CA GLU A 445 36.61 8.89 15.41
C GLU A 445 35.19 9.02 15.96
N ASN A 446 34.87 8.29 17.04
CA ASN A 446 33.53 8.36 17.64
C ASN A 446 33.30 9.71 18.33
N LEU A 447 34.28 10.28 19.01
CA LEU A 447 34.16 11.63 19.58
C LEU A 447 34.05 12.71 18.49
N LYS A 448 34.75 12.54 17.36
CA LYS A 448 34.61 13.43 16.20
C LYS A 448 33.19 13.39 15.66
N LYS A 449 32.58 12.21 15.52
CA LYS A 449 31.18 12.05 15.13
C LYS A 449 30.23 12.71 16.12
N LEU A 450 30.46 12.55 17.42
CA LEU A 450 29.66 13.24 18.47
C LEU A 450 29.78 14.77 18.39
N GLN A 451 30.95 15.30 17.99
CA GLN A 451 31.13 16.73 17.72
C GLN A 451 30.39 17.18 16.45
N GLU A 452 30.49 16.41 15.35
CA GLU A 452 29.76 16.66 14.10
C GLU A 452 28.24 16.64 14.32
N LEU A 453 27.77 15.83 15.25
CA LEU A 453 26.37 15.74 15.68
C LEU A 453 25.97 16.88 16.64
N GLY A 454 26.91 17.73 17.04
CA GLY A 454 26.64 18.85 17.93
C GLY A 454 26.27 18.44 19.35
N LEU A 455 26.69 17.27 19.83
CA LEU A 455 26.39 16.74 21.16
C LEU A 455 27.47 17.12 22.19
N ILE A 456 28.72 17.25 21.72
CA ILE A 456 29.86 17.65 22.52
C ILE A 456 30.71 18.68 21.76
N ARG A 457 31.44 19.51 22.49
CA ARG A 457 32.50 20.33 21.90
C ARG A 457 33.74 20.25 22.75
N ARG A 458 34.92 20.49 22.15
CA ARG A 458 36.16 20.61 22.89
C ARG A 458 36.46 22.08 23.10
N VAL A 459 36.68 22.46 24.37
CA VAL A 459 36.98 23.83 24.76
C VAL A 459 38.40 23.89 25.30
N GLY A 460 39.20 24.88 24.88
CA GLY A 460 40.56 25.10 25.34
C GLY A 460 41.65 24.58 24.42
N ALA A 461 42.92 24.67 24.86
CA ALA A 461 44.09 24.30 24.08
C ALA A 461 44.26 22.77 23.96
N ARG A 462 45.06 22.33 22.98
CA ARG A 462 45.26 20.90 22.66
C ARG A 462 45.76 20.04 23.82
N LYS A 463 46.50 20.63 24.78
CA LYS A 463 47.04 19.94 25.98
C LYS A 463 46.16 20.05 27.22
N ASN A 464 45.42 21.16 27.42
CA ASN A 464 44.66 21.44 28.65
C ASN A 464 43.19 21.76 28.35
N GLY A 465 42.67 21.26 27.22
CA GLY A 465 41.27 21.44 26.89
C GLY A 465 40.39 20.35 27.51
N HIS A 466 39.13 20.71 27.80
CA HIS A 466 38.11 19.81 28.32
C HIS A 466 36.94 19.63 27.31
N TRP A 467 36.14 18.65 27.57
CA TRP A 467 34.91 18.38 26.78
C TRP A 467 33.74 19.13 27.41
N GLU A 468 32.92 19.73 26.59
CA GLU A 468 31.69 20.36 27.03
C GLU A 468 30.51 19.69 26.29
N ILE A 469 29.50 19.34 27.07
CA ILE A 469 28.25 18.79 26.50
C ILE A 469 27.40 19.98 26.06
N ILE A 470 26.89 19.89 24.85
CA ILE A 470 25.98 20.88 24.28
C ILE A 470 24.57 20.44 24.65
N GLU A 471 24.01 20.97 25.71
CA GLU A 471 22.59 20.88 26.01
C GLU A 471 21.85 21.79 25.02
N LYS A 472 21.07 21.20 24.14
CA LYS A 472 20.16 21.92 23.23
C LYS A 472 18.77 22.03 23.83
#